data_3c7dd3364ee0948ff0e7de9d737b8b39
#
_entry.id   3c7dd3364ee0948ff0e7de9d737b8b39
#
_cell.length_a   1.000
_cell.length_b   1.000
_cell.length_c   1.000
_cell.angle_alpha   90.00
_cell.angle_beta   90.00
_cell.angle_gamma   90.00
#
_symmetry.space_group_name_H-M   'P 1'
#
loop_
_entity.id
_entity.type
_entity.pdbx_description
1 polymer ?
#
loop_
_entity_poly.entity_id
_entity_poly.type
_entity_poly.pdbx_seq_one_letter_code
_entity_poly.pdbx_strand_id
1 'polypeptide(L)'
;LTADIFVCSSNAVTLRGELVNRDAVGNRVAAMIFGPKSVFVIAGANKLVRDLEEAERRIRLVAAPLNNRRFATKNPCVQQGECVDCRSEARLCNITTVISRRPPLTDMHVLILGEALGF
;
A
#
# COMPACT_ATOMS: atom_id res chain seq x y z
N LEU A 1 -7.18 11.98 -11.90
CA LEU A 1 -5.81 12.47 -11.70
C LEU A 1 -5.70 13.99 -11.93
N THR A 2 -6.83 14.69 -11.88
CA THR A 2 -6.86 16.15 -12.02
C THR A 2 -7.11 16.86 -10.68
N ALA A 3 -7.20 16.11 -9.58
CA ALA A 3 -7.38 16.67 -8.25
C ALA A 3 -6.15 17.46 -7.81
N ASP A 4 -6.37 18.53 -7.02
CA ASP A 4 -5.26 19.30 -6.44
C ASP A 4 -4.60 18.54 -5.28
N ILE A 5 -5.38 17.80 -4.50
CA ILE A 5 -4.93 17.07 -3.32
C ILE A 5 -5.43 15.64 -3.40
N PHE A 6 -4.56 14.69 -3.11
CA PHE A 6 -4.92 13.28 -2.97
C PHE A 6 -4.49 12.81 -1.58
N VAL A 7 -5.40 12.21 -0.84
CA VAL A 7 -5.13 11.67 0.50
C VAL A 7 -5.26 10.16 0.44
N CYS A 8 -4.26 9.46 0.91
CA CYS A 8 -4.23 7.99 0.89
C CYS A 8 -3.42 7.44 2.06
N SER A 9 -3.34 6.13 2.13
CA SER A 9 -2.40 5.44 3.02
C SER A 9 -1.42 4.63 2.18
N SER A 10 -0.55 3.89 2.84
CA SER A 10 0.42 3.00 2.20
C SER A 10 0.36 1.64 2.89
N ASN A 11 0.65 0.58 2.17
CA ASN A 11 0.66 -0.76 2.78
C ASN A 11 1.81 -0.93 3.76
N ALA A 12 2.96 -0.34 3.47
CA ALA A 12 4.10 -0.31 4.37
C ALA A 12 4.95 0.93 4.13
N VAL A 13 5.61 1.41 5.18
CA VAL A 13 6.56 2.52 5.12
C VAL A 13 7.84 2.06 5.80
N THR A 14 8.95 2.08 5.09
CA THR A 14 10.24 1.67 5.67
C THR A 14 10.86 2.80 6.49
N LEU A 15 11.82 2.45 7.33
CA LEU A 15 12.55 3.46 8.13
C LEU A 15 13.41 4.37 7.25
N ARG A 16 13.64 4.00 6.00
CA ARG A 16 14.33 4.86 5.02
C ARG A 16 13.37 5.81 4.29
N GLY A 17 12.08 5.72 4.55
CA GLY A 17 11.07 6.55 3.91
C GLY A 17 10.51 5.98 2.61
N GLU A 18 10.80 4.73 2.29
CA GLU A 18 10.25 4.09 1.10
C GLU A 18 8.79 3.71 1.34
N LEU A 19 7.93 4.01 0.37
CA LEU A 19 6.52 3.65 0.41
C LEU A 19 6.30 2.42 -0.46
N VAL A 20 5.79 1.36 0.13
CA VAL A 20 5.54 0.09 -0.56
C VAL A 20 4.05 -0.16 -0.63
N ASN A 21 3.54 -0.38 -1.83
CA ASN A 21 2.11 -0.57 -2.06
C ASN A 21 1.86 -1.73 -3.01
N ARG A 22 0.73 -2.39 -2.80
CA ARG A 22 0.26 -3.47 -3.66
C ARG A 22 -1.20 -3.20 -4.03
N ASP A 23 -1.46 -3.05 -5.31
CA ASP A 23 -2.77 -2.66 -5.84
C ASP A 23 -3.29 -3.67 -6.87
N ALA A 24 -4.62 -3.69 -7.04
CA ALA A 24 -5.26 -4.49 -8.06
C ALA A 24 -5.23 -3.80 -9.44
N VAL A 25 -5.64 -2.54 -9.49
CA VAL A 25 -5.81 -1.78 -10.72
C VAL A 25 -4.69 -0.75 -10.91
N GLY A 26 -4.12 -0.26 -9.82
CA GLY A 26 -3.04 0.72 -9.85
C GLY A 26 -3.51 2.17 -9.83
N ASN A 27 -4.80 2.41 -9.67
CA ASN A 27 -5.34 3.77 -9.66
C ASN A 27 -4.82 4.58 -8.46
N ARG A 28 -4.70 3.96 -7.29
CA ARG A 28 -4.18 4.64 -6.09
C ARG A 28 -2.71 5.02 -6.28
N VAL A 29 -1.87 4.07 -6.69
CA VAL A 29 -0.43 4.36 -6.87
C VAL A 29 -0.18 5.30 -8.04
N ALA A 30 -1.02 5.26 -9.08
CA ALA A 30 -0.92 6.22 -10.18
C ALA A 30 -1.13 7.65 -9.68
N ALA A 31 -2.14 7.87 -8.83
CA ALA A 31 -2.40 9.19 -8.24
C ALA A 31 -1.30 9.62 -7.27
N MET A 32 -0.69 8.68 -6.56
CA MET A 32 0.46 8.97 -5.68
C MET A 32 1.68 9.43 -6.47
N ILE A 33 1.87 8.90 -7.67
CA ILE A 33 3.06 9.15 -8.47
C ILE A 33 2.91 10.41 -9.32
N PHE A 34 1.75 10.58 -9.95
CA PHE A 34 1.57 11.67 -10.91
C PHE A 34 0.12 12.09 -11.01
N GLY A 35 -0.11 13.38 -11.17
CA GLY A 35 -1.43 13.98 -11.39
C GLY A 35 -1.76 15.04 -10.35
N PRO A 36 -2.15 14.66 -9.12
CA PRO A 36 -2.42 15.63 -8.06
C PRO A 36 -1.18 16.48 -7.76
N LYS A 37 -1.39 17.75 -7.44
CA LYS A 37 -0.29 18.64 -7.07
C LYS A 37 0.32 18.24 -5.73
N SER A 38 -0.51 17.84 -4.78
CA SER A 38 -0.08 17.44 -3.44
C SER A 38 -0.67 16.08 -3.08
N VAL A 39 0.15 15.23 -2.48
CA VAL A 39 -0.26 13.92 -1.98
C VAL A 39 0.07 13.84 -0.50
N PHE A 40 -0.93 13.49 0.30
CA PHE A 40 -0.76 13.25 1.73
C PHE A 40 -0.93 11.77 2.00
N VAL A 41 0.14 11.11 2.43
CA VAL A 41 0.13 9.71 2.81
C VAL A 41 0.01 9.65 4.32
N ILE A 42 -1.10 9.15 4.83
CA ILE A 42 -1.35 9.04 6.27
C ILE A 42 -1.32 7.57 6.63
N ALA A 43 -0.37 7.18 7.48
CA ALA A 43 -0.17 5.80 7.86
C ALA A 43 -0.07 5.68 9.39
N GLY A 44 -0.72 4.66 9.93
CA GLY A 44 -0.56 4.31 11.34
C GLY A 44 0.81 3.69 11.61
N ALA A 45 1.22 3.66 12.87
CA ALA A 45 2.49 3.08 13.27
C ALA A 45 2.61 1.59 12.91
N ASN A 46 1.47 0.90 12.74
CA ASN A 46 1.44 -0.50 12.32
C ASN A 46 1.98 -0.72 10.90
N LYS A 47 2.11 0.34 10.11
CA LYS A 47 2.63 0.28 8.74
C LYS A 47 4.15 0.45 8.67
N LEU A 48 4.79 0.86 9.76
CA LEU A 48 6.24 1.05 9.81
C LEU A 48 6.95 -0.29 9.82
N VAL A 49 7.95 -0.42 8.95
CA VAL A 49 8.80 -1.61 8.86
C VAL A 49 10.26 -1.18 8.69
N ARG A 50 11.19 -2.09 8.95
CA ARG A 50 12.62 -1.79 8.89
C ARG A 50 13.12 -1.51 7.47
N ASP A 51 12.71 -2.36 6.53
CA ASP A 51 13.26 -2.41 5.18
C ASP A 51 12.25 -3.00 4.20
N LEU A 52 12.65 -3.14 2.95
CA LEU A 52 11.79 -3.67 1.89
C LEU A 52 11.43 -5.14 2.10
N GLU A 53 12.31 -5.93 2.69
CA GLU A 53 12.05 -7.33 2.98
C GLU A 53 10.91 -7.46 4.01
N GLU A 54 10.97 -6.67 5.07
CA GLU A 54 9.92 -6.64 6.08
C GLU A 54 8.61 -6.05 5.53
N ALA A 55 8.71 -5.09 4.60
CA ALA A 55 7.53 -4.54 3.92
C ALA A 55 6.80 -5.62 3.13
N GLU A 56 7.52 -6.42 2.36
CA GLU A 56 6.94 -7.53 1.61
C GLU A 56 6.29 -8.55 2.54
N ARG A 57 6.97 -8.87 3.61
CA ARG A 57 6.46 -9.81 4.62
C ARG A 57 5.15 -9.31 5.24
N ARG A 58 5.09 -8.03 5.60
CA ARG A 58 3.88 -7.43 6.15
C ARG A 58 2.73 -7.49 5.17
N ILE A 59 2.98 -7.19 3.90
CA ILE A 59 1.93 -7.22 2.87
C ILE A 59 1.39 -8.64 2.71
N ARG A 60 2.26 -9.63 2.64
CA ARG A 60 1.87 -11.03 2.47
C ARG A 60 1.12 -11.60 3.66
N LEU A 61 1.53 -11.25 4.88
CA LEU A 61 0.99 -11.84 6.11
C LEU A 61 -0.19 -11.06 6.67
N VAL A 62 -0.30 -9.77 6.41
CA VAL A 62 -1.29 -8.89 7.05
C VAL A 62 -2.16 -8.17 6.04
N ALA A 63 -1.58 -7.28 5.24
CA ALA A 63 -2.35 -6.35 4.42
C ALA A 63 -3.16 -7.06 3.32
N ALA A 64 -2.56 -7.93 2.55
CA ALA A 64 -3.24 -8.61 1.45
C ALA A 64 -4.36 -9.53 1.92
N PRO A 65 -4.16 -10.43 2.90
CA PRO A 65 -5.23 -11.27 3.41
C PRO A 65 -6.38 -10.48 4.02
N LEU A 66 -6.10 -9.44 4.80
CA LEU A 66 -7.15 -8.64 5.43
C LEU A 66 -7.93 -7.82 4.42
N ASN A 67 -7.28 -7.26 3.41
CA ASN A 67 -7.97 -6.56 2.33
C ASN A 67 -8.85 -7.49 1.52
N ASN A 68 -8.38 -8.68 1.19
CA ASN A 68 -9.17 -9.67 0.47
C ASN A 68 -10.39 -10.08 1.30
N ARG A 69 -10.24 -10.24 2.60
CA ARG A 69 -11.36 -10.55 3.50
C ARG A 69 -12.36 -9.41 3.54
N ARG A 70 -11.88 -8.16 3.60
CA ARG A 70 -12.75 -6.97 3.59
C ARG A 70 -13.60 -6.89 2.32
N PHE A 71 -13.01 -7.22 1.16
CA PHE A 71 -13.73 -7.23 -0.11
C PHE A 71 -14.50 -8.54 -0.37
N ALA A 72 -14.50 -9.45 0.60
CA ALA A 72 -15.20 -10.74 0.53
C ALA A 72 -14.78 -11.59 -0.68
N THR A 73 -13.50 -11.53 -1.05
CA THR A 73 -13.00 -12.39 -2.13
C THR A 73 -12.84 -13.82 -1.64
N LYS A 74 -12.80 -14.75 -2.59
CA LYS A 74 -12.53 -16.16 -2.31
C LYS A 74 -11.08 -16.52 -2.66
N ASN A 75 -10.19 -15.54 -2.72
CA ASN A 75 -8.80 -15.79 -3.00
C ASN A 75 -8.16 -16.65 -1.89
N PRO A 76 -7.16 -17.49 -2.24
CA PRO A 76 -6.58 -18.44 -1.28
C PRO A 76 -6.08 -17.81 0.01
N CYS A 77 -5.57 -16.56 -0.02
CA CYS A 77 -5.03 -15.91 1.16
C CYS A 77 -6.08 -15.69 2.26
N VAL A 78 -7.37 -15.60 1.91
CA VAL A 78 -8.45 -15.47 2.90
C VAL A 78 -8.53 -16.72 3.78
N GLN A 79 -8.40 -17.90 3.17
CA GLN A 79 -8.43 -19.18 3.90
C GLN A 79 -7.09 -19.50 4.54
N GLN A 80 -6.00 -19.26 3.84
CA GLN A 80 -4.64 -19.56 4.31
C GLN A 80 -4.16 -18.57 5.37
N GLY A 81 -4.70 -17.36 5.39
CA GLY A 81 -4.27 -16.31 6.31
C GLY A 81 -3.00 -15.58 5.85
N GLU A 82 -2.42 -15.98 4.75
CA GLU A 82 -1.23 -15.34 4.16
C GLU A 82 -1.24 -15.46 2.64
N CYS A 83 -0.46 -14.60 1.99
CA CYS A 83 -0.34 -14.61 0.53
C CYS A 83 0.40 -15.87 0.06
N VAL A 84 -0.17 -16.56 -0.92
CA VAL A 84 0.42 -17.73 -1.57
C VAL A 84 0.74 -17.46 -3.03
N ASP A 85 0.80 -16.19 -3.43
CA ASP A 85 1.03 -15.76 -4.81
C ASP A 85 0.04 -16.42 -5.78
N CYS A 86 -1.25 -16.29 -5.49
CA CYS A 86 -2.30 -16.98 -6.21
C CYS A 86 -2.46 -16.49 -7.67
N ARG A 87 -3.08 -17.34 -8.49
CA ARG A 87 -3.44 -17.03 -9.87
C ARG A 87 -4.95 -16.87 -10.06
N SER A 88 -5.65 -16.55 -8.98
CA SER A 88 -7.09 -16.37 -9.01
C SER A 88 -7.48 -15.21 -9.93
N GLU A 89 -8.61 -15.33 -10.64
CA GLU A 89 -9.16 -14.25 -11.46
C GLU A 89 -9.54 -13.04 -10.61
N ALA A 90 -9.90 -13.26 -9.36
CA ALA A 90 -10.24 -12.20 -8.41
C ALA A 90 -9.02 -11.66 -7.66
N ARG A 91 -7.81 -11.99 -8.11
CA ARG A 91 -6.57 -11.55 -7.46
C ARG A 91 -6.51 -10.03 -7.37
N LEU A 92 -6.26 -9.52 -6.15
CA LEU A 92 -6.10 -8.10 -5.90
C LEU A 92 -4.63 -7.63 -5.93
N CYS A 93 -3.68 -8.57 -5.81
CA CYS A 93 -2.25 -8.27 -5.69
C CYS A 93 -1.56 -8.30 -7.04
N ASN A 94 -1.95 -7.38 -7.94
CA ASN A 94 -1.46 -7.39 -9.32
C ASN A 94 -0.29 -6.45 -9.56
N ILE A 95 -0.20 -5.36 -8.80
CA ILE A 95 0.80 -4.32 -9.00
C ILE A 95 1.48 -4.03 -7.66
N THR A 96 2.80 -4.16 -7.63
CA THR A 96 3.60 -3.78 -6.47
C THR A 96 4.49 -2.62 -6.86
N THR A 97 4.47 -1.55 -6.08
CA THR A 97 5.32 -0.38 -6.31
C THR A 97 6.14 -0.05 -5.08
N VAL A 98 7.34 0.46 -5.32
CA VAL A 98 8.21 1.02 -4.31
C VAL A 98 8.53 2.44 -4.71
N ILE A 99 8.08 3.41 -3.91
CA ILE A 99 8.46 4.80 -4.10
C ILE A 99 9.65 5.06 -3.19
N SER A 100 10.83 5.10 -3.77
CA SER A 100 12.09 5.24 -3.02
C SER A 100 12.36 6.69 -2.62
N ARG A 101 11.89 7.63 -3.42
CA ARG A 101 12.03 9.07 -3.16
C ARG A 101 10.81 9.77 -3.75
N ARG A 102 10.51 10.95 -3.21
CA ARG A 102 9.42 11.77 -3.72
C ARG A 102 9.54 11.98 -5.24
N PRO A 103 8.49 11.69 -6.02
CA PRO A 103 8.49 12.05 -7.44
C PRO A 103 8.68 13.57 -7.62
N PRO A 104 9.48 14.02 -8.59
CA PRO A 104 9.84 15.44 -8.68
C PRO A 104 8.70 16.40 -8.97
N LEU A 105 7.61 15.92 -9.58
CA LEU A 105 6.45 16.76 -9.90
C LEU A 105 5.30 16.61 -8.91
N THR A 106 5.50 15.90 -7.82
CA THR A 106 4.48 15.67 -6.79
C THR A 106 4.96 16.22 -5.46
N ASP A 107 4.18 17.10 -4.85
CA ASP A 107 4.43 17.56 -3.50
C ASP A 107 3.86 16.53 -2.53
N MET A 108 4.73 15.68 -1.98
CA MET A 108 4.33 14.52 -1.19
C MET A 108 4.71 14.69 0.29
N HIS A 109 3.73 14.45 1.15
CA HIS A 109 3.88 14.51 2.60
C HIS A 109 3.48 13.17 3.20
N VAL A 110 4.32 12.61 4.06
CA VAL A 110 4.04 11.35 4.76
C VAL A 110 3.86 11.65 6.24
N LEU A 111 2.69 11.33 6.76
CA LEU A 111 2.33 11.55 8.16
C LEU A 111 2.17 10.19 8.83
N ILE A 112 2.98 9.94 9.87
CA ILE A 112 2.92 8.71 10.65
C ILE A 112 2.21 9.01 11.97
N LEU A 113 1.11 8.32 12.22
CA LEU A 113 0.36 8.45 13.46
C LEU A 113 0.83 7.40 14.46
N GLY A 114 0.92 7.81 15.74
CA GLY A 114 1.44 6.96 16.81
C GLY A 114 0.52 5.80 17.22
N GLU A 115 -0.50 5.50 16.43
CA GLU A 115 -1.43 4.39 16.68
C GLU A 115 -1.66 3.58 15.41
N ALA A 116 -2.24 2.38 15.56
CA ALA A 116 -2.55 1.54 14.42
C ALA A 116 -3.77 2.10 13.66
N LEU A 117 -3.66 2.17 12.33
CA LEU A 117 -4.73 2.60 11.44
C LEU A 117 -4.75 1.71 10.20
N GLY A 118 -5.92 1.15 9.89
CA GLY A 118 -6.12 0.29 8.73
C GLY A 118 -5.30 -0.98 8.81
N PHE A 119 -5.15 -1.60 7.68
CA PHE A 119 -4.41 -2.85 7.55
C PHE A 119 -3.00 -2.56 7.08
#